data_ec18cf0887d8e42306c3341d776c2f7f
#
_entry.id   ec18cf0887d8e42306c3341d776c2f7f
#
_cell.length_a   1.000
_cell.length_b   1.000
_cell.length_c   1.000
_cell.angle_alpha   90.00
_cell.angle_beta   90.00
_cell.angle_gamma   90.00
#
_symmetry.space_group_name_H-M   'P 1'
#
loop_
_entity.id
_entity.type
_entity.pdbx_description
1 polymer ?
#
loop_
_entity_poly.entity_id
_entity_poly.type
_entity_poly.pdbx_seq_one_letter_code
_entity_poly.pdbx_strand_id
1 'polypeptide(L)'
;MKPGIAYLKKFAPLSNYTGWQGITVLNASLSTAKNGVYSLRSCYDGSRIDIDQNELLSLIGLLQPDRVALPYRLFNGSTLNAWQTLAKTSVLFASVDEHSPTYPDWLPGRYIHYGCTKLFSDFIQELRQYADSPLYLAGEFESEQLQELAGYNVWHVESDKPARDAMRGRVYSQEGVIDILDSRQAEDYRPIANCSCPTCQQLFTRAYLHHLIMHTPLLCQRFLIQHNVHYYQQMLLPILQTS
;
A
#
# COMPACT_ATOMS: atom_id res chain seq x y z
N MET A 1 -11.23 -17.95 10.56
CA MET A 1 -11.91 -17.07 11.56
C MET A 1 -11.45 -15.65 11.25
N LYS A 2 -12.36 -14.74 10.92
CA LYS A 2 -11.99 -13.35 10.62
C LYS A 2 -11.59 -12.63 11.89
N PRO A 3 -10.54 -11.81 11.84
CA PRO A 3 -10.38 -10.78 12.85
C PRO A 3 -11.46 -9.71 12.60
N GLY A 4 -12.62 -9.84 13.26
CA GLY A 4 -13.57 -8.73 13.31
C GLY A 4 -12.99 -7.55 14.07
N ILE A 5 -13.63 -6.38 13.98
CA ILE A 5 -13.24 -5.16 14.71
C ILE A 5 -12.99 -5.46 16.21
N ALA A 6 -13.84 -6.29 16.82
CA ALA A 6 -13.69 -6.72 18.21
C ALA A 6 -12.40 -7.54 18.47
N TYR A 7 -11.91 -8.27 17.46
CA TYR A 7 -10.66 -9.00 17.56
C TYR A 7 -9.46 -8.07 17.43
N LEU A 8 -9.48 -7.13 16.47
CA LEU A 8 -8.42 -6.12 16.32
C LEU A 8 -8.27 -5.26 17.59
N LYS A 9 -9.36 -4.92 18.26
CA LYS A 9 -9.33 -4.18 19.54
C LYS A 9 -8.54 -4.89 20.63
N LYS A 10 -8.42 -6.22 20.61
CA LYS A 10 -7.64 -7.00 21.60
C LYS A 10 -6.12 -6.86 21.41
N PHE A 11 -5.68 -6.45 20.24
CA PHE A 11 -4.28 -6.38 19.87
C PHE A 11 -3.75 -4.96 19.66
N ALA A 12 -4.51 -3.99 20.15
CA ALA A 12 -4.10 -2.60 20.12
C ALA A 12 -3.00 -2.31 21.17
N PRO A 13 -2.03 -1.44 20.85
CA PRO A 13 -1.76 -0.85 19.54
C PRO A 13 -1.15 -1.88 18.53
N LEU A 14 -1.24 -1.58 17.22
CA LEU A 14 -0.78 -2.50 16.15
C LEU A 14 0.70 -2.90 16.30
N SER A 15 1.56 -1.97 16.68
CA SER A 15 2.99 -2.20 16.90
C SER A 15 3.26 -3.30 17.95
N ASN A 16 2.50 -3.30 19.05
CA ASN A 16 2.62 -4.32 20.10
C ASN A 16 2.20 -5.70 19.62
N TYR A 17 1.13 -5.77 18.80
CA TYR A 17 0.65 -7.04 18.27
C TYR A 17 1.57 -7.65 17.22
N THR A 18 2.06 -6.83 16.31
CA THR A 18 2.87 -7.29 15.19
C THR A 18 4.35 -7.43 15.53
N GLY A 19 4.82 -6.80 16.61
CA GLY A 19 6.24 -6.63 16.90
C GLY A 19 6.96 -5.78 15.83
N TRP A 20 6.20 -5.13 14.96
CA TRP A 20 6.73 -4.32 13.87
C TRP A 20 7.27 -2.99 14.38
N GLN A 21 8.52 -2.68 14.05
CA GLN A 21 9.21 -1.44 14.47
C GLN A 21 9.23 -0.36 13.37
N GLY A 22 8.67 -0.65 12.22
CA GLY A 22 8.53 0.32 11.13
C GLY A 22 7.21 1.09 11.19
N ILE A 23 6.99 1.96 10.20
CA ILE A 23 5.78 2.76 10.08
C ILE A 23 4.56 1.85 9.88
N THR A 24 3.55 2.02 10.71
CA THR A 24 2.25 1.36 10.60
C THR A 24 1.27 2.24 9.85
N VAL A 25 0.55 1.67 8.89
CA VAL A 25 -0.36 2.40 8.02
C VAL A 25 -1.75 1.78 8.07
N LEU A 26 -2.76 2.62 8.18
CA LEU A 26 -4.16 2.23 8.04
C LEU A 26 -4.77 2.95 6.85
N ASN A 27 -5.15 2.20 5.83
CA ASN A 27 -5.94 2.75 4.73
C ASN A 27 -7.42 2.59 5.04
N ALA A 28 -8.08 3.71 5.38
CA ALA A 28 -9.51 3.79 5.62
C ALA A 28 -10.24 4.60 4.53
N SER A 29 -9.68 4.69 3.31
CA SER A 29 -10.25 5.41 2.17
C SER A 29 -11.53 4.72 1.64
N LEU A 30 -12.60 4.74 2.45
CA LEU A 30 -13.87 4.09 2.18
C LEU A 30 -14.77 5.01 1.34
N SER A 31 -15.32 4.46 0.26
CA SER A 31 -15.98 5.26 -0.78
C SER A 31 -17.46 5.57 -0.55
N THR A 32 -18.13 4.98 0.43
CA THR A 32 -19.57 5.25 0.60
C THR A 32 -20.00 5.22 2.05
N ALA A 33 -20.21 6.42 2.60
CA ALA A 33 -21.02 6.58 3.79
C ALA A 33 -22.47 6.88 3.38
N LYS A 34 -23.38 5.92 3.54
CA LYS A 34 -24.80 6.25 3.60
C LYS A 34 -25.16 6.42 5.07
N ASN A 35 -25.70 7.59 5.42
CA ASN A 35 -26.11 7.90 6.80
C ASN A 35 -24.97 7.76 7.85
N GLY A 36 -23.70 8.06 7.47
CA GLY A 36 -22.56 7.94 8.40
C GLY A 36 -22.05 6.51 8.62
N VAL A 37 -22.53 5.53 7.85
CA VAL A 37 -22.09 4.13 7.93
C VAL A 37 -21.32 3.75 6.67
N TYR A 38 -20.09 3.29 6.84
CA TYR A 38 -19.26 2.73 5.79
C TYR A 38 -19.52 1.24 5.64
N SER A 39 -19.76 0.77 4.44
CA SER A 39 -19.98 -0.64 4.14
C SER A 39 -18.85 -1.21 3.31
N LEU A 40 -18.25 -2.28 3.78
CA LEU A 40 -17.18 -3.01 3.12
C LEU A 40 -17.62 -4.43 2.82
N ARG A 41 -17.00 -5.04 1.80
CA ARG A 41 -17.04 -6.50 1.62
C ARG A 41 -15.70 -7.10 1.98
N SER A 42 -15.72 -8.10 2.86
CA SER A 42 -14.52 -8.85 3.17
C SER A 42 -14.00 -9.57 1.92
N CYS A 43 -12.72 -9.38 1.62
CA CYS A 43 -12.04 -10.09 0.51
C CYS A 43 -11.89 -11.60 0.76
N TYR A 44 -12.04 -12.07 2.02
CA TYR A 44 -11.86 -13.49 2.38
C TYR A 44 -13.11 -14.33 2.14
N ASP A 45 -14.29 -13.79 2.42
CA ASP A 45 -15.54 -14.57 2.41
C ASP A 45 -16.75 -13.78 1.88
N GLY A 46 -16.53 -12.56 1.36
CA GLY A 46 -17.59 -11.71 0.79
C GLY A 46 -18.58 -11.15 1.81
N SER A 47 -18.43 -11.41 3.12
CA SER A 47 -19.35 -10.89 4.11
C SER A 47 -19.31 -9.37 4.17
N ARG A 48 -20.46 -8.78 4.42
CA ARG A 48 -20.58 -7.33 4.64
C ARG A 48 -20.10 -6.97 6.04
N ILE A 49 -19.30 -5.90 6.10
CA ILE A 49 -18.85 -5.28 7.33
C ILE A 49 -19.36 -3.84 7.27
N ASP A 50 -20.16 -3.44 8.23
CA ASP A 50 -20.61 -2.08 8.40
C ASP A 50 -19.91 -1.47 9.62
N ILE A 51 -19.40 -0.26 9.47
CA ILE A 51 -18.72 0.50 10.52
C ILE A 51 -19.21 1.94 10.47
N ASP A 52 -19.65 2.47 11.60
CA ASP A 52 -20.00 3.88 11.68
C ASP A 52 -18.75 4.76 11.95
N GLN A 53 -18.91 6.07 11.80
CA GLN A 53 -17.80 7.01 11.90
C GLN A 53 -17.19 7.03 13.32
N ASN A 54 -17.99 6.90 14.37
CA ASN A 54 -17.50 6.91 15.76
C ASN A 54 -16.74 5.61 16.07
N GLU A 55 -17.25 4.49 15.56
CA GLU A 55 -16.59 3.20 15.69
C GLU A 55 -15.24 3.18 14.93
N LEU A 56 -15.18 3.77 13.73
CA LEU A 56 -13.95 3.93 12.96
C LEU A 56 -12.93 4.82 13.70
N LEU A 57 -13.36 5.96 14.24
CA LEU A 57 -12.53 6.84 15.07
C LEU A 57 -11.97 6.11 16.30
N SER A 58 -12.85 5.40 17.01
CA SER A 58 -12.46 4.59 18.18
C SER A 58 -11.45 3.51 17.81
N LEU A 59 -11.64 2.85 16.67
CA LEU A 59 -10.73 1.82 16.17
C LEU A 59 -9.35 2.40 15.83
N ILE A 60 -9.29 3.52 15.11
CA ILE A 60 -8.02 4.19 14.77
C ILE A 60 -7.29 4.62 16.04
N GLY A 61 -8.00 5.24 16.99
CA GLY A 61 -7.43 5.68 18.26
C GLY A 61 -6.89 4.53 19.13
N LEU A 62 -7.47 3.33 19.02
CA LEU A 62 -6.98 2.12 19.70
C LEU A 62 -5.78 1.50 18.97
N LEU A 63 -5.82 1.41 17.66
CA LEU A 63 -4.76 0.79 16.85
C LEU A 63 -3.51 1.64 16.78
N GLN A 64 -3.63 2.95 16.95
CA GLN A 64 -2.54 3.93 16.93
C GLN A 64 -1.59 3.77 15.72
N PRO A 65 -2.12 3.78 14.49
CA PRO A 65 -1.27 3.74 13.31
C PRO A 65 -0.50 5.05 13.17
N ASP A 66 0.71 5.00 12.60
CA ASP A 66 1.51 6.22 12.34
C ASP A 66 0.90 7.06 11.22
N ARG A 67 0.29 6.41 10.21
CA ARG A 67 -0.31 7.06 9.04
C ARG A 67 -1.70 6.51 8.76
N VAL A 68 -2.62 7.41 8.40
CA VAL A 68 -4.02 7.06 8.09
C VAL A 68 -4.50 7.76 6.83
N ALA A 69 -4.92 6.99 5.83
CA ALA A 69 -5.75 7.52 4.74
C ALA A 69 -7.21 7.56 5.21
N LEU A 70 -7.81 8.74 5.16
CA LEU A 70 -9.16 9.00 5.67
C LEU A 70 -10.24 8.61 4.65
N PRO A 71 -11.46 8.29 5.09
CA PRO A 71 -12.57 8.06 4.18
C PRO A 71 -12.87 9.27 3.29
N TYR A 72 -13.45 9.01 2.11
CA TYR A 72 -13.92 10.05 1.21
C TYR A 72 -15.07 10.85 1.85
N ARG A 73 -15.14 12.15 1.57
CA ARG A 73 -16.26 13.03 1.95
C ARG A 73 -16.53 13.14 3.45
N LEU A 74 -15.49 13.04 4.26
CA LEU A 74 -15.58 13.09 5.72
C LEU A 74 -16.00 14.43 6.29
N PHE A 75 -15.81 15.52 5.54
CA PHE A 75 -15.77 16.88 6.08
C PHE A 75 -17.13 17.57 6.18
N ASN A 76 -18.21 16.82 6.24
CA ASN A 76 -19.55 17.35 6.43
C ASN A 76 -19.99 17.17 7.89
N GLY A 77 -19.78 18.18 8.76
CA GLY A 77 -20.48 18.27 10.04
C GLY A 77 -19.63 18.23 11.32
N SER A 78 -20.27 17.96 12.44
CA SER A 78 -19.81 18.09 13.83
C SER A 78 -18.63 17.18 14.27
N THR A 79 -18.17 16.28 13.42
CA THR A 79 -17.13 15.28 13.73
C THR A 79 -15.71 15.76 13.43
N LEU A 80 -15.53 16.92 12.81
CA LEU A 80 -14.24 17.47 12.43
C LEU A 80 -13.24 17.55 13.59
N ASN A 81 -13.74 17.98 14.78
CA ASN A 81 -12.91 18.09 15.99
C ASN A 81 -12.36 16.74 16.48
N ALA A 82 -13.11 15.66 16.31
CA ALA A 82 -12.66 14.32 16.70
C ALA A 82 -11.52 13.84 15.79
N TRP A 83 -11.59 14.11 14.48
CA TRP A 83 -10.51 13.82 13.54
C TRP A 83 -9.27 14.67 13.81
N GLN A 84 -9.45 15.95 14.16
CA GLN A 84 -8.34 16.82 14.55
C GLN A 84 -7.59 16.28 15.78
N THR A 85 -8.30 15.63 16.70
CA THR A 85 -7.67 15.01 17.87
C THR A 85 -6.75 13.85 17.46
N LEU A 86 -7.13 13.04 16.47
CA LEU A 86 -6.29 11.97 15.93
C LEU A 86 -5.04 12.50 15.23
N ALA A 87 -5.08 13.70 14.65
CA ALA A 87 -3.93 14.32 14.00
C ALA A 87 -2.76 14.61 14.97
N LYS A 88 -2.98 14.50 16.29
CA LYS A 88 -1.93 14.63 17.32
C LYS A 88 -1.08 13.36 17.47
N THR A 89 -1.59 12.21 17.05
CA THR A 89 -0.97 10.90 17.25
C THR A 89 -0.67 10.17 15.95
N SER A 90 -1.31 10.58 14.85
CA SER A 90 -1.17 9.95 13.53
C SER A 90 -1.09 11.00 12.45
N VAL A 91 -0.31 10.76 11.41
CA VAL A 91 -0.33 11.61 10.20
C VAL A 91 -1.54 11.22 9.37
N LEU A 92 -2.44 12.19 9.15
CA LEU A 92 -3.68 11.99 8.42
C LEU A 92 -3.57 12.46 6.97
N PHE A 93 -4.14 11.67 6.05
CA PHE A 93 -4.20 11.99 4.62
C PHE A 93 -5.67 12.01 4.18
N ALA A 94 -6.14 13.17 3.73
CA ALA A 94 -7.47 13.31 3.18
C ALA A 94 -7.58 12.61 1.83
N SER A 95 -8.57 11.75 1.67
CA SER A 95 -8.87 11.13 0.36
C SER A 95 -9.39 12.18 -0.61
N VAL A 96 -8.70 12.32 -1.75
CA VAL A 96 -9.05 13.27 -2.80
C VAL A 96 -10.07 12.63 -3.76
N ASP A 97 -11.16 13.33 -4.04
CA ASP A 97 -12.09 13.02 -5.11
C ASP A 97 -12.44 14.31 -5.90
N GLU A 98 -13.07 14.17 -7.06
CA GLU A 98 -13.44 15.29 -7.94
C GLU A 98 -14.33 16.36 -7.27
N HIS A 99 -14.93 16.01 -6.15
CA HIS A 99 -15.88 16.86 -5.41
C HIS A 99 -15.35 17.23 -4.01
N SER A 100 -14.04 17.10 -3.80
CA SER A 100 -13.46 17.33 -2.48
C SER A 100 -13.62 18.78 -2.05
N PRO A 101 -14.14 19.03 -0.83
CA PRO A 101 -14.26 20.36 -0.27
C PRO A 101 -12.87 20.92 0.05
N THR A 102 -12.83 22.19 0.43
CA THR A 102 -11.62 22.80 1.00
C THR A 102 -11.19 22.01 2.24
N TYR A 103 -9.94 21.57 2.26
CA TYR A 103 -9.39 20.85 3.40
C TYR A 103 -8.95 21.83 4.49
N PRO A 104 -9.14 21.51 5.76
CA PRO A 104 -8.68 22.37 6.85
C PRO A 104 -7.13 22.37 6.94
N ASP A 105 -6.54 23.48 7.39
CA ASP A 105 -5.09 23.70 7.47
C ASP A 105 -4.36 22.64 8.32
N TRP A 106 -5.03 22.07 9.34
CA TRP A 106 -4.46 21.02 10.18
C TRP A 106 -4.36 19.65 9.49
N LEU A 107 -4.89 19.52 8.25
CA LEU A 107 -4.89 18.29 7.46
C LEU A 107 -4.16 18.52 6.14
N PRO A 108 -2.81 18.65 6.14
CA PRO A 108 -2.04 18.93 4.93
C PRO A 108 -1.89 17.71 4.00
N GLY A 109 -1.99 16.48 4.53
CA GLY A 109 -1.77 15.25 3.77
C GLY A 109 -2.90 14.94 2.78
N ARG A 110 -2.54 14.39 1.61
CA ARG A 110 -3.48 13.95 0.55
C ARG A 110 -3.27 12.50 0.21
N TYR A 111 -4.35 11.72 0.23
CA TYR A 111 -4.40 10.36 -0.29
C TYR A 111 -4.98 10.37 -1.69
N ILE A 112 -4.24 9.84 -2.66
CA ILE A 112 -4.63 9.81 -4.06
C ILE A 112 -4.46 8.40 -4.60
N HIS A 113 -5.52 7.87 -5.20
CA HIS A 113 -5.53 6.54 -5.77
C HIS A 113 -5.34 6.59 -7.29
N TYR A 114 -4.30 5.91 -7.78
CA TYR A 114 -4.06 5.67 -9.20
C TYR A 114 -4.81 4.42 -9.64
N GLY A 115 -6.02 4.61 -10.19
CA GLY A 115 -6.85 3.52 -10.68
C GLY A 115 -6.41 3.02 -12.06
N CYS A 116 -6.67 1.74 -12.36
CA CYS A 116 -6.30 1.08 -13.61
C CYS A 116 -6.89 1.69 -14.90
N THR A 117 -7.93 2.50 -14.79
CA THR A 117 -8.58 3.19 -15.93
C THR A 117 -8.05 4.58 -16.19
N LYS A 118 -7.22 5.13 -15.29
CA LYS A 118 -6.68 6.48 -15.38
C LYS A 118 -5.35 6.47 -16.12
N LEU A 119 -5.18 7.40 -17.07
CA LEU A 119 -3.87 7.58 -17.70
C LEU A 119 -2.88 8.14 -16.67
N PHE A 120 -1.62 7.73 -16.75
CA PHE A 120 -0.60 8.21 -15.82
C PHE A 120 -0.34 9.72 -15.98
N SER A 121 -0.44 10.26 -17.20
CA SER A 121 -0.38 11.72 -17.45
C SER A 121 -1.44 12.49 -16.69
N ASP A 122 -2.67 11.98 -16.63
CA ASP A 122 -3.78 12.64 -15.93
C ASP A 122 -3.59 12.56 -14.41
N PHE A 123 -3.03 11.42 -13.94
CA PHE A 123 -2.64 11.27 -12.55
C PHE A 123 -1.54 12.28 -12.15
N ILE A 124 -0.52 12.44 -12.97
CA ILE A 124 0.53 13.44 -12.74
C ILE A 124 -0.03 14.87 -12.75
N GLN A 125 -0.99 15.17 -13.63
CA GLN A 125 -1.66 16.47 -13.64
C GLN A 125 -2.45 16.72 -12.34
N GLU A 126 -3.09 15.69 -11.78
CA GLU A 126 -3.76 15.78 -10.49
C GLU A 126 -2.75 16.01 -9.36
N LEU A 127 -1.62 15.29 -9.33
CA LEU A 127 -0.58 15.47 -8.31
C LEU A 127 -0.05 16.91 -8.26
N ARG A 128 0.08 17.58 -9.39
CA ARG A 128 0.55 18.97 -9.46
C ARG A 128 -0.32 19.95 -8.65
N GLN A 129 -1.60 19.64 -8.47
CA GLN A 129 -2.51 20.46 -7.66
C GLN A 129 -2.17 20.39 -6.16
N TYR A 130 -1.41 19.37 -5.75
CA TYR A 130 -1.06 19.08 -4.37
C TYR A 130 0.47 18.98 -4.17
N ALA A 131 1.26 19.69 -5.00
CA ALA A 131 2.72 19.57 -5.02
C ALA A 131 3.38 19.86 -3.65
N ASP A 132 2.81 20.79 -2.88
CA ASP A 132 3.31 21.18 -1.55
C ASP A 132 2.74 20.30 -0.41
N SER A 133 1.80 19.43 -0.70
CA SER A 133 1.17 18.57 0.30
C SER A 133 1.95 17.26 0.48
N PRO A 134 2.04 16.72 1.71
CA PRO A 134 2.46 15.33 1.91
C PRO A 134 1.52 14.37 1.17
N LEU A 135 2.07 13.49 0.33
CA LEU A 135 1.29 12.58 -0.52
C LEU A 135 1.37 11.14 -0.02
N TYR A 136 0.21 10.52 0.10
CA TYR A 136 0.06 9.08 0.21
C TYR A 136 -0.58 8.57 -1.08
N LEU A 137 0.19 7.84 -1.87
CA LEU A 137 -0.22 7.34 -3.17
C LEU A 137 -0.55 5.84 -3.08
N ALA A 138 -1.67 5.44 -3.63
CA ALA A 138 -2.04 4.03 -3.73
C ALA A 138 -2.28 3.65 -5.20
N GLY A 139 -1.81 2.47 -5.61
CA GLY A 139 -2.02 1.99 -6.98
C GLY A 139 -0.91 1.12 -7.52
N GLU A 140 -1.00 0.83 -8.82
CA GLU A 140 -0.05 0.00 -9.54
C GLU A 140 0.88 0.87 -10.36
N PHE A 141 2.09 1.10 -9.84
CA PHE A 141 3.09 1.91 -10.53
C PHE A 141 4.15 1.02 -11.19
N GLU A 142 4.46 1.31 -12.43
CA GLU A 142 5.62 0.75 -13.12
C GLU A 142 6.91 1.45 -12.66
N SER A 143 8.06 0.83 -12.93
CA SER A 143 9.37 1.35 -12.52
C SER A 143 9.63 2.78 -13.00
N GLU A 144 9.28 3.05 -14.25
CA GLU A 144 9.45 4.35 -14.90
C GLU A 144 8.53 5.40 -14.28
N GLN A 145 7.29 5.00 -13.96
CA GLN A 145 6.31 5.85 -13.29
C GLN A 145 6.77 6.25 -11.89
N LEU A 146 7.36 5.31 -11.14
CA LEU A 146 7.93 5.62 -9.82
C LEU A 146 9.01 6.69 -9.91
N GLN A 147 9.88 6.63 -10.93
CA GLN A 147 10.94 7.64 -11.11
C GLN A 147 10.37 9.04 -11.32
N GLU A 148 9.25 9.17 -12.03
CA GLU A 148 8.58 10.46 -12.21
C GLU A 148 8.01 11.02 -10.90
N LEU A 149 7.69 10.16 -9.92
CA LEU A 149 7.18 10.58 -8.62
C LEU A 149 8.25 11.22 -7.71
N ALA A 150 9.55 11.08 -8.03
CA ALA A 150 10.64 11.64 -7.23
C ALA A 150 10.62 13.18 -7.13
N GLY A 151 9.89 13.87 -8.02
CA GLY A 151 9.72 15.34 -7.98
C GLY A 151 8.60 15.82 -7.04
N TYR A 152 7.87 14.91 -6.37
CA TYR A 152 6.73 15.23 -5.53
C TYR A 152 7.02 14.92 -4.06
N ASN A 153 6.25 15.54 -3.16
CA ASN A 153 6.36 15.32 -1.72
C ASN A 153 5.69 13.98 -1.29
N VAL A 154 6.22 12.85 -1.78
CA VAL A 154 5.67 11.52 -1.52
C VAL A 154 6.17 10.99 -0.20
N TRP A 155 5.24 10.73 0.73
CA TRP A 155 5.52 10.16 2.05
C TRP A 155 5.23 8.67 2.12
N HIS A 156 4.27 8.18 1.34
CA HIS A 156 3.90 6.78 1.35
C HIS A 156 3.40 6.32 -0.02
N VAL A 157 3.78 5.09 -0.39
CA VAL A 157 3.24 4.39 -1.57
C VAL A 157 2.70 3.03 -1.11
N GLU A 158 1.43 2.78 -1.43
CA GLU A 158 0.76 1.49 -1.25
C GLU A 158 0.56 0.82 -2.61
N SER A 159 1.06 -0.42 -2.76
CA SER A 159 0.90 -1.18 -3.99
C SER A 159 0.94 -2.69 -3.72
N ASP A 160 0.04 -3.42 -4.33
CA ASP A 160 0.07 -4.89 -4.35
C ASP A 160 0.79 -5.46 -5.60
N LYS A 161 1.17 -4.59 -6.53
CA LYS A 161 1.82 -4.96 -7.81
C LYS A 161 3.03 -5.89 -7.62
N PRO A 162 3.99 -5.62 -6.71
CA PRO A 162 5.16 -6.49 -6.54
C PRO A 162 4.78 -7.92 -6.15
N ALA A 163 3.82 -8.07 -5.24
CA ALA A 163 3.34 -9.38 -4.81
C ALA A 163 2.54 -10.07 -5.92
N ARG A 164 1.68 -9.33 -6.61
CA ARG A 164 0.85 -9.86 -7.68
C ARG A 164 1.66 -10.29 -8.91
N ASP A 165 2.70 -9.55 -9.28
CA ASP A 165 3.63 -9.93 -10.35
C ASP A 165 4.39 -11.19 -9.95
N ALA A 166 4.89 -11.29 -8.71
CA ALA A 166 5.55 -12.47 -8.19
C ALA A 166 4.63 -13.72 -8.21
N MET A 167 3.37 -13.57 -7.85
CA MET A 167 2.38 -14.66 -7.91
C MET A 167 2.16 -15.19 -9.34
N ARG A 168 2.43 -14.36 -10.35
CA ARG A 168 2.39 -14.70 -11.78
C ARG A 168 3.72 -15.18 -12.34
N GLY A 169 4.75 -15.38 -11.49
CA GLY A 169 6.08 -15.79 -11.90
C GLY A 169 6.97 -14.66 -12.43
N ARG A 170 6.53 -13.41 -12.36
CA ARG A 170 7.28 -12.25 -12.82
C ARG A 170 8.20 -11.74 -11.73
N VAL A 171 9.47 -11.56 -12.04
CA VAL A 171 10.52 -11.17 -11.09
C VAL A 171 11.27 -9.94 -11.59
N TYR A 172 11.51 -8.99 -10.71
CA TYR A 172 12.20 -7.74 -11.05
C TYR A 172 13.72 -7.92 -11.05
N SER A 173 14.38 -7.31 -12.03
CA SER A 173 15.85 -7.29 -12.13
C SER A 173 16.33 -5.99 -12.77
N GLN A 174 17.66 -5.77 -12.75
CA GLN A 174 18.28 -4.64 -13.47
C GLN A 174 18.12 -4.76 -15.00
N GLU A 175 17.90 -5.96 -15.50
CA GLU A 175 17.69 -6.26 -16.93
C GLU A 175 16.21 -6.10 -17.35
N GLY A 176 15.32 -5.76 -16.39
CA GLY A 176 13.86 -5.71 -16.57
C GLY A 176 13.14 -6.84 -15.85
N VAL A 177 11.91 -7.12 -16.26
CA VAL A 177 11.07 -8.17 -15.66
C VAL A 177 11.39 -9.51 -16.30
N ILE A 178 11.73 -10.49 -15.46
CA ILE A 178 11.99 -11.89 -15.86
C ILE A 178 10.73 -12.71 -15.61
N ASP A 179 10.26 -13.46 -16.59
CA ASP A 179 9.21 -14.46 -16.42
C ASP A 179 9.83 -15.81 -16.07
N ILE A 180 9.69 -16.22 -14.81
CA ILE A 180 10.23 -17.50 -14.31
C ILE A 180 9.47 -18.71 -14.89
N LEU A 181 8.24 -18.53 -15.39
CA LEU A 181 7.47 -19.58 -16.05
C LEU A 181 7.97 -19.87 -17.49
N ASP A 182 8.74 -18.97 -18.09
CA ASP A 182 9.34 -19.20 -19.40
C ASP A 182 10.28 -20.42 -19.37
N SER A 183 10.08 -21.37 -20.29
CA SER A 183 10.88 -22.59 -20.38
C SER A 183 12.38 -22.34 -20.56
N ARG A 184 12.79 -21.20 -21.11
CA ARG A 184 14.19 -20.78 -21.21
C ARG A 184 14.88 -20.64 -19.85
N GLN A 185 14.12 -20.41 -18.79
CA GLN A 185 14.65 -20.32 -17.43
C GLN A 185 15.07 -21.68 -16.87
N ALA A 186 14.58 -22.79 -17.41
CA ALA A 186 14.91 -24.14 -16.95
C ALA A 186 16.42 -24.47 -17.01
N GLU A 187 17.16 -23.80 -17.88
CA GLU A 187 18.60 -23.97 -18.07
C GLU A 187 19.41 -22.70 -17.74
N ASP A 188 18.77 -21.68 -17.16
CA ASP A 188 19.46 -20.44 -16.77
C ASP A 188 19.94 -20.52 -15.31
N TYR A 189 21.24 -20.78 -15.15
CA TYR A 189 21.90 -20.90 -13.85
C TYR A 189 22.32 -19.55 -13.23
N ARG A 190 21.98 -18.44 -13.85
CA ARG A 190 22.22 -17.11 -13.27
C ARG A 190 21.25 -16.83 -12.12
N PRO A 191 21.62 -15.97 -11.16
CA PRO A 191 20.70 -15.50 -10.14
C PRO A 191 19.60 -14.58 -10.74
N ILE A 192 18.55 -14.30 -9.97
CA ILE A 192 17.50 -13.36 -10.41
C ILE A 192 18.10 -11.96 -10.60
N ALA A 193 18.78 -11.47 -9.57
CA ALA A 193 19.38 -10.15 -9.53
C ALA A 193 20.53 -10.10 -8.53
N ASN A 194 21.38 -9.11 -8.66
CA ASN A 194 22.37 -8.80 -7.63
C ASN A 194 21.73 -7.87 -6.59
N CYS A 195 21.01 -8.44 -5.61
CA CYS A 195 20.40 -7.68 -4.53
C CYS A 195 20.57 -8.37 -3.16
N SER A 196 20.43 -7.59 -2.10
CA SER A 196 20.62 -8.05 -0.71
C SER A 196 19.38 -8.64 -0.07
N CYS A 197 18.30 -8.91 -0.84
CA CYS A 197 17.10 -9.50 -0.26
C CYS A 197 17.34 -10.92 0.25
N PRO A 198 16.56 -11.39 1.23
CA PRO A 198 16.72 -12.73 1.78
C PRO A 198 16.64 -13.86 0.75
N THR A 199 15.87 -13.68 -0.34
CA THR A 199 15.78 -14.65 -1.43
C THR A 199 17.07 -14.71 -2.25
N CYS A 200 17.65 -13.57 -2.64
CA CYS A 200 18.90 -13.54 -3.40
C CYS A 200 20.09 -14.02 -2.58
N GLN A 201 20.08 -13.80 -1.27
CA GLN A 201 21.11 -14.34 -0.35
C GLN A 201 21.13 -15.88 -0.28
N GLN A 202 20.05 -16.56 -0.68
CA GLN A 202 20.03 -18.04 -0.81
C GLN A 202 20.76 -18.52 -2.06
N LEU A 203 21.20 -17.63 -2.93
CA LEU A 203 21.90 -17.93 -4.20
C LEU A 203 21.08 -18.83 -5.14
N PHE A 204 19.76 -18.76 -5.10
CA PHE A 204 18.90 -19.51 -6.01
C PHE A 204 19.11 -19.04 -7.45
N THR A 205 19.25 -20.03 -8.36
CA THR A 205 19.32 -19.78 -9.80
C THR A 205 17.90 -19.65 -10.38
N ARG A 206 17.80 -19.03 -11.55
CA ARG A 206 16.54 -18.96 -12.31
C ARG A 206 16.03 -20.36 -12.64
N ALA A 207 16.92 -21.30 -13.02
CA ALA A 207 16.58 -22.70 -13.27
C ALA A 207 15.96 -23.37 -12.02
N TYR A 208 16.53 -23.16 -10.84
CA TYR A 208 15.96 -23.71 -9.61
C TYR A 208 14.59 -23.10 -9.29
N LEU A 209 14.42 -21.81 -9.44
CA LEU A 209 13.14 -21.14 -9.23
C LEU A 209 12.09 -21.56 -10.27
N HIS A 210 12.49 -21.76 -11.54
CA HIS A 210 11.63 -22.36 -12.56
C HIS A 210 11.15 -23.76 -12.13
N HIS A 211 12.06 -24.60 -11.66
CA HIS A 211 11.69 -25.93 -11.13
C HIS A 211 10.72 -25.80 -9.95
N LEU A 212 11.00 -24.90 -8.99
CA LEU A 212 10.12 -24.71 -7.83
C LEU A 212 8.72 -24.22 -8.21
N ILE A 213 8.59 -23.28 -9.14
CA ILE A 213 7.27 -22.74 -9.50
C ILE A 213 6.41 -23.82 -10.20
N MET A 214 7.03 -24.74 -10.90
CA MET A 214 6.34 -25.86 -11.58
C MET A 214 5.90 -26.96 -10.60
N HIS A 215 6.64 -27.20 -9.52
CA HIS A 215 6.41 -28.34 -8.62
C HIS A 215 5.91 -27.97 -7.22
N THR A 216 6.31 -26.80 -6.72
CA THR A 216 5.95 -26.27 -5.40
C THR A 216 5.61 -24.78 -5.49
N PRO A 217 4.56 -24.39 -6.25
CA PRO A 217 4.30 -23.00 -6.61
C PRO A 217 4.18 -22.06 -5.42
N LEU A 218 3.51 -22.45 -4.34
CA LEU A 218 3.34 -21.61 -3.15
C LEU A 218 4.67 -21.26 -2.47
N LEU A 219 5.60 -22.21 -2.42
CA LEU A 219 6.93 -21.98 -1.87
C LEU A 219 7.72 -21.01 -2.75
N CYS A 220 7.72 -21.26 -4.06
CA CYS A 220 8.37 -20.37 -5.02
C CYS A 220 7.80 -18.95 -4.94
N GLN A 221 6.48 -18.80 -5.01
CA GLN A 221 5.80 -17.50 -4.91
C GLN A 221 6.22 -16.72 -3.67
N ARG A 222 6.40 -17.39 -2.52
CA ARG A 222 6.89 -16.72 -1.30
C ARG A 222 8.28 -16.09 -1.53
N PHE A 223 9.20 -16.80 -2.17
CA PHE A 223 10.53 -16.26 -2.49
C PHE A 223 10.45 -15.09 -3.47
N LEU A 224 9.64 -15.25 -4.53
CA LEU A 224 9.48 -14.22 -5.54
C LEU A 224 8.82 -12.95 -4.96
N ILE A 225 7.80 -13.09 -4.11
CA ILE A 225 7.15 -11.96 -3.40
C ILE A 225 8.19 -11.23 -2.53
N GLN A 226 8.96 -11.96 -1.74
CA GLN A 226 9.98 -11.38 -0.86
C GLN A 226 11.02 -10.59 -1.66
N HIS A 227 11.45 -11.12 -2.80
CA HIS A 227 12.38 -10.44 -3.69
C HIS A 227 11.76 -9.18 -4.32
N ASN A 228 10.58 -9.31 -4.94
CA ASN A 228 9.94 -8.20 -5.65
C ASN A 228 9.58 -7.05 -4.69
N VAL A 229 9.07 -7.36 -3.50
CA VAL A 229 8.76 -6.34 -2.48
C VAL A 229 10.03 -5.61 -2.06
N HIS A 230 11.12 -6.34 -1.78
CA HIS A 230 12.40 -5.73 -1.45
C HIS A 230 12.92 -4.84 -2.59
N TYR A 231 12.88 -5.35 -3.82
CA TYR A 231 13.35 -4.62 -5.02
C TYR A 231 12.54 -3.32 -5.20
N TYR A 232 11.23 -3.41 -5.08
CA TYR A 232 10.33 -2.26 -5.20
C TYR A 232 10.57 -1.23 -4.08
N GLN A 233 10.81 -1.69 -2.85
CA GLN A 233 11.17 -0.82 -1.73
C GLN A 233 12.48 -0.07 -2.00
N GLN A 234 13.50 -0.73 -2.54
CA GLN A 234 14.76 -0.05 -2.89
C GLN A 234 14.57 1.04 -3.95
N MET A 235 13.66 0.86 -4.89
CA MET A 235 13.30 1.89 -5.87
C MET A 235 12.56 3.07 -5.24
N LEU A 236 11.81 2.86 -4.18
CA LEU A 236 11.06 3.89 -3.47
C LEU A 236 11.92 4.72 -2.52
N LEU A 237 13.03 4.19 -1.98
CA LEU A 237 13.87 4.89 -0.99
C LEU A 237 14.30 6.30 -1.43
N PRO A 238 14.75 6.55 -2.67
CA PRO A 238 15.12 7.91 -3.11
C PRO A 238 13.93 8.84 -3.35
N ILE A 239 12.70 8.29 -3.39
CA ILE A 239 11.47 9.03 -3.72
C ILE A 239 10.75 9.48 -2.46
N LEU A 240 10.75 8.60 -1.42
CA LEU A 240 10.03 8.86 -0.19
C LEU A 240 10.71 9.94 0.63
N GLN A 241 9.94 10.97 0.97
CA GLN A 241 10.38 11.98 1.93
C GLN A 241 10.35 11.38 3.34
N THR A 242 11.47 11.45 4.03
CA THR A 242 11.55 11.10 5.45
C THR A 242 11.06 12.27 6.28
N SER A 243 10.02 12.05 7.06
CA SER A 243 9.52 13.02 8.06
C SER A 243 10.49 13.15 9.21
#